data_978f2922fe44e3cf22b75b2a0d226539
#
_entry.id   978f2922fe44e3cf22b75b2a0d226539
#
_cell.length_a   1.000
_cell.length_b   1.000
_cell.length_c   1.000
_cell.angle_alpha   90.00
_cell.angle_beta   90.00
_cell.angle_gamma   90.00
#
_symmetry.space_group_name_H-M   'P 1'
#
loop_
_entity.id
_entity.type
_entity.pdbx_description
1 polymer ?
#
loop_
_entity_poly.entity_id
_entity_poly.type
_entity_poly.pdbx_seq_one_letter_code
_entity_poly.pdbx_strand_id
1 'polypeptide(L)'
;PIAIRSERDERIRRLQGKFDRVLIDAPCTGTGTFRRNPDLKWRLAPSELERINKIQKDVLEHASRLVKKGGRMVYATCSMLRRENQEVVEAFLEAHPEWHLVPAADVFAQQGIQFDASQWERFGSYFQMLPHVNSTDGFFAAVLQRD
;
A
#
# COMPACT_ATOMS: atom_id res chain seq x y z
N PRO A 1 -16.13 -13.05 6.20
CA PRO A 1 -16.04 -11.78 5.47
C PRO A 1 -17.21 -10.86 5.82
N ILE A 2 -16.93 -9.59 6.02
CA ILE A 2 -17.94 -8.57 6.24
C ILE A 2 -17.94 -7.66 5.01
N ALA A 3 -19.02 -7.69 4.24
CA ALA A 3 -19.18 -6.75 3.13
C ALA A 3 -19.47 -5.34 3.69
N ILE A 4 -18.65 -4.38 3.30
CA ILE A 4 -18.73 -2.99 3.76
C ILE A 4 -19.28 -2.16 2.60
N ARG A 5 -20.28 -1.32 2.86
CA ARG A 5 -20.88 -0.45 1.83
C ARG A 5 -20.18 0.90 1.70
N SER A 6 -19.55 1.36 2.78
CA SER A 6 -18.76 2.60 2.81
C SER A 6 -17.87 2.63 4.04
N GLU A 7 -16.93 3.55 4.04
CA GLU A 7 -16.03 3.86 5.16
C GLU A 7 -16.78 4.31 6.44
N ARG A 8 -18.04 4.73 6.31
CA ARG A 8 -18.90 5.17 7.42
C ARG A 8 -19.75 4.05 8.02
N ASP A 9 -19.56 2.82 7.56
CA ASP A 9 -20.30 1.66 8.08
C ASP A 9 -20.06 1.51 9.61
N GLU A 10 -21.14 1.45 10.39
CA GLU A 10 -21.04 1.33 11.86
C GLU A 10 -20.24 0.10 12.30
N ARG A 11 -20.23 -0.95 11.50
CA ARG A 11 -19.43 -2.16 11.77
C ARG A 11 -17.93 -1.85 11.78
N ILE A 12 -17.46 -0.96 10.90
CA ILE A 12 -16.08 -0.48 10.88
C ILE A 12 -15.81 0.36 12.13
N ARG A 13 -16.71 1.27 12.51
CA ARG A 13 -16.53 2.12 13.70
C ARG A 13 -16.33 1.30 14.97
N ARG A 14 -17.05 0.19 15.11
CA ARG A 14 -16.91 -0.73 16.26
C ARG A 14 -15.56 -1.47 16.28
N LEU A 15 -14.82 -1.49 15.19
CA LEU A 15 -13.53 -2.17 15.04
C LEU A 15 -12.33 -1.24 15.19
N GLN A 16 -12.54 0.06 15.41
CA GLN A 16 -11.46 1.03 15.57
C GLN A 16 -10.52 0.64 16.71
N GLY A 17 -9.21 0.72 16.45
CA GLY A 17 -8.15 0.43 17.41
C GLY A 17 -8.11 -1.01 17.90
N LYS A 18 -8.66 -1.97 17.16
CA LYS A 18 -8.76 -3.37 17.60
C LYS A 18 -7.81 -4.33 16.89
N PHE A 19 -7.23 -3.93 15.77
CA PHE A 19 -6.41 -4.83 14.97
C PHE A 19 -4.91 -4.61 15.19
N ASP A 20 -4.19 -5.70 15.37
CA ASP A 20 -2.73 -5.73 15.40
C ASP A 20 -2.12 -5.54 14.03
N ARG A 21 -2.82 -6.04 13.01
CA ARG A 21 -2.38 -6.02 11.62
C ARG A 21 -3.54 -5.69 10.70
N VAL A 22 -3.32 -4.76 9.80
CA VAL A 22 -4.25 -4.38 8.73
C VAL A 22 -3.52 -4.45 7.39
N LEU A 23 -4.09 -5.15 6.43
CA LEU A 23 -3.62 -5.18 5.05
C LEU A 23 -4.60 -4.40 4.18
N ILE A 24 -4.07 -3.47 3.41
CA ILE A 24 -4.79 -2.71 2.39
C ILE A 24 -4.27 -3.16 1.03
N ASP A 25 -5.08 -3.90 0.30
CA ASP A 25 -4.90 -4.13 -1.13
C ASP A 25 -5.67 -3.01 -1.86
N ALA A 26 -4.96 -1.91 -2.12
CA ALA A 26 -5.60 -0.66 -2.54
C ALA A 26 -6.03 -0.72 -4.02
N PRO A 27 -7.23 -0.19 -4.35
CA PRO A 27 -7.60 -0.02 -5.74
C PRO A 27 -6.57 0.88 -6.43
N CYS A 28 -6.09 0.45 -7.60
CA CYS A 28 -5.04 1.15 -8.31
C CYS A 28 -5.25 1.05 -9.84
N THR A 29 -4.44 1.78 -10.61
CA THR A 29 -4.50 1.71 -12.08
C THR A 29 -4.05 0.37 -12.64
N GLY A 30 -3.36 -0.47 -11.85
CA GLY A 30 -2.92 -1.80 -12.27
C GLY A 30 -1.75 -1.78 -13.27
N THR A 31 -0.99 -0.69 -13.36
CA THR A 31 0.11 -0.55 -14.34
C THR A 31 1.19 -1.62 -14.21
N GLY A 32 1.31 -2.26 -13.05
CA GLY A 32 2.21 -3.39 -12.85
C GLY A 32 1.81 -4.65 -13.61
N THR A 33 0.57 -4.72 -14.09
CA THR A 33 0.01 -5.90 -14.78
C THR A 33 0.02 -5.78 -16.31
N PHE A 34 0.69 -4.79 -16.89
CA PHE A 34 0.72 -4.57 -18.35
C PHE A 34 1.15 -5.79 -19.16
N ARG A 35 1.99 -6.66 -18.60
CA ARG A 35 2.37 -7.92 -19.26
C ARG A 35 1.19 -8.84 -19.52
N ARG A 36 0.22 -8.86 -18.59
CA ARG A 36 -0.99 -9.69 -18.69
C ARG A 36 -2.18 -8.95 -19.26
N ASN A 37 -2.19 -7.63 -19.08
CA ASN A 37 -3.28 -6.75 -19.53
C ASN A 37 -2.72 -5.61 -20.39
N PRO A 38 -2.21 -5.89 -21.60
CA PRO A 38 -1.54 -4.89 -22.45
C PRO A 38 -2.48 -3.79 -22.97
N ASP A 39 -3.78 -4.05 -23.00
CA ASP A 39 -4.82 -3.09 -23.37
C ASP A 39 -5.07 -2.00 -22.32
N LEU A 40 -4.64 -2.24 -21.08
CA LEU A 40 -4.82 -1.31 -19.97
C LEU A 40 -4.21 0.07 -20.26
N LYS A 41 -3.07 0.13 -20.95
CA LYS A 41 -2.41 1.39 -21.34
C LYS A 41 -3.31 2.32 -22.20
N TRP A 42 -4.25 1.76 -22.93
CA TRP A 42 -5.16 2.53 -23.79
C TRP A 42 -6.40 3.04 -23.03
N ARG A 43 -6.66 2.46 -21.85
CA ARG A 43 -7.82 2.81 -21.01
C ARG A 43 -7.47 3.78 -19.89
N LEU A 44 -6.18 3.98 -19.63
CA LEU A 44 -5.71 4.89 -18.57
C LEU A 44 -5.81 6.34 -19.04
N ALA A 45 -6.67 7.10 -18.38
CA ALA A 45 -6.76 8.54 -18.53
C ALA A 45 -6.19 9.26 -17.29
N PRO A 46 -5.62 10.46 -17.43
CA PRO A 46 -5.13 11.24 -16.28
C PRO A 46 -6.18 11.46 -15.19
N SER A 47 -7.43 11.72 -15.60
CA SER A 47 -8.57 11.90 -14.68
C SER A 47 -8.89 10.65 -13.86
N GLU A 48 -8.67 9.47 -14.43
CA GLU A 48 -8.85 8.21 -13.71
C GLU A 48 -7.77 8.02 -12.63
N LEU A 49 -6.53 8.39 -12.93
CA LEU A 49 -5.45 8.38 -11.94
C LEU A 49 -5.77 9.31 -10.76
N GLU A 50 -6.25 10.52 -11.02
CA GLU A 50 -6.63 11.47 -9.96
C GLU A 50 -7.78 10.92 -9.10
N ARG A 51 -8.79 10.32 -9.72
CA ARG A 51 -9.91 9.68 -9.03
C ARG A 51 -9.43 8.54 -8.12
N ILE A 52 -8.57 7.68 -8.64
CA ILE A 52 -8.00 6.54 -7.90
C ILE A 52 -7.13 7.03 -6.75
N ASN A 53 -6.26 8.02 -6.95
CA ASN A 53 -5.42 8.58 -5.89
C ASN A 53 -6.25 9.11 -4.71
N LYS A 54 -7.39 9.76 -4.99
CA LYS A 54 -8.29 10.19 -3.92
C LYS A 54 -8.82 9.00 -3.12
N ILE A 55 -9.27 7.95 -3.81
CA ILE A 55 -9.76 6.72 -3.15
C ILE A 55 -8.66 6.07 -2.32
N GLN A 56 -7.42 6.00 -2.83
CA GLN A 56 -6.29 5.42 -2.11
C GLN A 56 -6.00 6.15 -0.81
N LYS A 57 -5.98 7.49 -0.84
CA LYS A 57 -5.82 8.32 0.35
C LYS A 57 -6.95 8.10 1.36
N ASP A 58 -8.19 8.09 0.89
CA ASP A 58 -9.38 7.87 1.73
C ASP A 58 -9.35 6.47 2.38
N VAL A 59 -8.99 5.43 1.63
CA VAL A 59 -8.89 4.05 2.16
C VAL A 59 -7.79 3.95 3.20
N LEU A 60 -6.61 4.52 2.94
CA LEU A 60 -5.48 4.52 3.88
C LEU A 60 -5.85 5.23 5.17
N GLU A 61 -6.46 6.41 5.09
CA GLU A 61 -6.96 7.19 6.22
C GLU A 61 -7.97 6.40 7.07
N HIS A 62 -8.95 5.75 6.44
CA HIS A 62 -9.97 5.02 7.18
C HIS A 62 -9.46 3.72 7.79
N ALA A 63 -8.58 3.01 7.08
CA ALA A 63 -7.99 1.77 7.55
C ALA A 63 -7.02 2.00 8.72
N SER A 64 -6.32 3.14 8.76
CA SER A 64 -5.41 3.50 9.86
C SER A 64 -6.09 3.52 11.21
N ARG A 65 -7.36 3.92 11.25
CA ARG A 65 -8.18 3.99 12.48
C ARG A 65 -8.48 2.62 13.08
N LEU A 66 -8.37 1.56 12.29
CA LEU A 66 -8.62 0.19 12.74
C LEU A 66 -7.44 -0.37 13.54
N VAL A 67 -6.26 0.15 13.30
CA VAL A 67 -5.01 -0.34 13.88
C VAL A 67 -4.86 0.19 15.31
N LYS A 68 -4.56 -0.69 16.25
CA LYS A 68 -4.26 -0.32 17.64
C LYS A 68 -2.88 0.31 17.76
N LYS A 69 -2.59 0.97 18.88
CA LYS A 69 -1.24 1.44 19.23
C LYS A 69 -0.26 0.27 19.22
N GLY A 70 0.94 0.47 18.65
CA GLY A 70 1.94 -0.58 18.42
C GLY A 70 1.60 -1.55 17.28
N GLY A 71 0.43 -1.39 16.65
CA GLY A 71 0.01 -2.21 15.52
C GLY A 71 0.66 -1.78 14.20
N ARG A 72 0.54 -2.62 13.18
CA ARG A 72 1.08 -2.37 11.84
C ARG A 72 0.02 -2.39 10.76
N MET A 73 0.22 -1.59 9.76
CA MET A 73 -0.58 -1.55 8.54
C MET A 73 0.33 -1.75 7.33
N VAL A 74 -0.12 -2.54 6.37
CA VAL A 74 0.56 -2.68 5.08
C VAL A 74 -0.34 -2.06 4.01
N TYR A 75 0.21 -1.10 3.27
CA TYR A 75 -0.41 -0.54 2.08
C TYR A 75 0.22 -1.17 0.86
N ALA A 76 -0.57 -1.78 -0.02
CA ALA A 76 -0.09 -2.49 -1.20
C ALA A 76 -0.89 -2.11 -2.45
N THR A 77 -0.22 -2.12 -3.60
CA THR A 77 -0.81 -1.91 -4.94
C THR A 77 -0.14 -2.79 -5.98
N CYS A 78 -0.83 -3.08 -7.07
CA CYS A 78 -0.21 -3.61 -8.30
C CYS A 78 0.11 -2.48 -9.30
N SER A 79 0.45 -1.29 -8.83
CA SER A 79 0.87 -0.15 -9.65
C SER A 79 2.39 0.06 -9.60
N MET A 80 2.95 0.56 -10.69
CA MET A 80 4.35 1.02 -10.77
C MET A 80 4.49 2.54 -10.58
N LEU A 81 3.39 3.26 -10.44
CA LEU A 81 3.38 4.73 -10.41
C LEU A 81 3.67 5.25 -9.01
N ARG A 82 4.68 6.13 -8.87
CA ARG A 82 4.98 6.80 -7.60
C ARG A 82 3.76 7.52 -7.00
N ARG A 83 2.93 8.12 -7.86
CA ARG A 83 1.70 8.82 -7.45
C ARG A 83 0.70 7.93 -6.72
N GLU A 84 0.70 6.63 -6.99
CA GLU A 84 -0.17 5.64 -6.34
C GLU A 84 0.51 4.93 -5.17
N ASN A 85 1.82 5.05 -5.06
CA ASN A 85 2.68 4.30 -4.15
C ASN A 85 3.30 5.24 -3.10
N GLN A 86 4.56 5.65 -3.33
CA GLN A 86 5.32 6.45 -2.36
C GLN A 86 4.62 7.75 -2.00
N GLU A 87 4.09 8.49 -2.97
CA GLU A 87 3.46 9.80 -2.72
C GLU A 87 2.17 9.69 -1.87
N VAL A 88 1.43 8.59 -1.97
CA VAL A 88 0.27 8.32 -1.09
C VAL A 88 0.73 8.07 0.34
N VAL A 89 1.78 7.25 0.51
CA VAL A 89 2.34 6.91 1.82
C VAL A 89 3.01 8.12 2.47
N GLU A 90 3.81 8.87 1.71
CA GLU A 90 4.51 10.06 2.18
C GLU A 90 3.52 11.13 2.68
N ALA A 91 2.46 11.40 1.89
CA ALA A 91 1.41 12.33 2.29
C ALA A 91 0.65 11.88 3.55
N PHE A 92 0.43 10.57 3.72
CA PHE A 92 -0.18 10.03 4.92
C PHE A 92 0.71 10.23 6.15
N LEU A 93 2.00 9.90 6.04
CA LEU A 93 2.96 10.04 7.15
C LEU A 93 3.16 11.51 7.56
N GLU A 94 3.15 12.43 6.59
CA GLU A 94 3.21 13.86 6.88
C GLU A 94 2.01 14.35 7.69
N ALA A 95 0.82 13.80 7.42
CA ALA A 95 -0.41 14.17 8.12
C ALA A 95 -0.59 13.46 9.48
N HIS A 96 0.14 12.36 9.72
CA HIS A 96 -0.03 11.47 10.86
C HIS A 96 1.31 11.19 11.58
N PRO A 97 1.79 12.11 12.42
CA PRO A 97 3.08 11.97 13.11
C PRO A 97 3.18 10.80 14.08
N GLU A 98 2.04 10.20 14.45
CA GLU A 98 1.95 8.98 15.26
C GLU A 98 2.19 7.70 14.43
N TRP A 99 2.53 7.84 13.14
CA TRP A 99 2.88 6.74 12.27
C TRP A 99 4.28 6.90 11.70
N HIS A 100 4.98 5.80 11.54
CA HIS A 100 6.27 5.78 10.87
C HIS A 100 6.40 4.62 9.88
N LEU A 101 7.25 4.79 8.88
CA LEU A 101 7.59 3.76 7.91
C LEU A 101 8.55 2.76 8.54
N VAL A 102 8.22 1.47 8.46
CA VAL A 102 9.11 0.38 8.85
C VAL A 102 9.80 -0.14 7.59
N PRO A 103 11.14 -0.18 7.53
CA PRO A 103 11.82 -0.74 6.38
C PRO A 103 11.37 -2.16 6.09
N ALA A 104 10.97 -2.42 4.86
CA ALA A 104 10.49 -3.74 4.47
C ALA A 104 11.58 -4.82 4.65
N ALA A 105 12.86 -4.46 4.45
CA ALA A 105 14.00 -5.34 4.71
C ALA A 105 14.03 -5.85 6.15
N ASP A 106 13.76 -4.97 7.13
CA ASP A 106 13.75 -5.36 8.55
C ASP A 106 12.61 -6.32 8.86
N VAL A 107 11.44 -6.11 8.22
CA VAL A 107 10.30 -7.01 8.37
C VAL A 107 10.59 -8.38 7.80
N PHE A 108 11.22 -8.45 6.64
CA PHE A 108 11.62 -9.72 6.00
C PHE A 108 12.65 -10.44 6.87
N ALA A 109 13.68 -9.74 7.36
CA ALA A 109 14.70 -10.31 8.24
C ALA A 109 14.08 -10.87 9.54
N GLN A 110 13.16 -10.14 10.18
CA GLN A 110 12.45 -10.59 11.39
C GLN A 110 11.63 -11.88 11.15
N GLN A 111 11.17 -12.09 9.93
CA GLN A 111 10.41 -13.29 9.53
C GLN A 111 11.30 -14.42 8.99
N GLY A 112 12.63 -14.23 8.96
CA GLY A 112 13.56 -15.20 8.37
C GLY A 112 13.44 -15.34 6.85
N ILE A 113 12.82 -14.36 6.19
CA ILE A 113 12.66 -14.35 4.73
C ILE A 113 13.90 -13.70 4.12
N GLN A 114 14.62 -14.49 3.33
CA GLN A 114 15.73 -13.97 2.52
C GLN A 114 15.20 -13.39 1.21
N PHE A 115 15.63 -12.19 0.90
CA PHE A 115 15.33 -11.51 -0.35
C PHE A 115 16.59 -10.86 -0.91
N ASP A 116 16.63 -10.64 -2.23
CA ASP A 116 17.79 -10.07 -2.90
C ASP A 116 18.15 -8.69 -2.32
N ALA A 117 19.39 -8.54 -1.83
CA ALA A 117 19.87 -7.30 -1.22
C ALA A 117 19.79 -6.11 -2.18
N SER A 118 19.99 -6.32 -3.48
CA SER A 118 19.88 -5.27 -4.51
C SER A 118 18.49 -4.62 -4.56
N GLN A 119 17.47 -5.34 -4.08
CA GLN A 119 16.10 -4.84 -3.96
C GLN A 119 16.03 -3.67 -2.99
N TRP A 120 16.69 -3.79 -1.84
CA TRP A 120 16.67 -2.77 -0.80
C TRP A 120 17.51 -1.55 -1.17
N GLU A 121 18.62 -1.77 -1.86
CA GLU A 121 19.47 -0.69 -2.39
C GLU A 121 18.70 0.19 -3.38
N ARG A 122 17.84 -0.43 -4.20
CA ARG A 122 17.07 0.26 -5.24
C ARG A 122 15.86 1.00 -4.70
N PHE A 123 15.12 0.41 -3.76
CA PHE A 123 13.80 0.90 -3.33
C PHE A 123 13.76 1.40 -1.89
N GLY A 124 14.90 1.36 -1.18
CA GLY A 124 15.02 1.86 0.19
C GLY A 124 14.12 1.10 1.15
N SER A 125 13.30 1.82 1.88
CA SER A 125 12.43 1.24 2.91
C SER A 125 11.16 0.55 2.35
N TYR A 126 10.90 0.66 1.05
CA TYR A 126 9.71 0.09 0.43
C TYR A 126 10.00 -1.30 -0.17
N PHE A 127 9.00 -2.15 -0.23
CA PHE A 127 9.04 -3.35 -1.06
C PHE A 127 8.45 -3.02 -2.43
N GLN A 128 9.22 -3.30 -3.50
CA GLN A 128 8.75 -3.06 -4.85
C GLN A 128 9.26 -4.14 -5.81
N MET A 129 8.37 -4.65 -6.66
CA MET A 129 8.69 -5.56 -7.75
C MET A 129 8.48 -4.85 -9.08
N LEU A 130 9.41 -5.03 -10.01
CA LEU A 130 9.31 -4.47 -11.35
C LEU A 130 9.47 -5.57 -12.41
N PRO A 131 8.63 -5.58 -13.46
CA PRO A 131 8.64 -6.66 -14.46
C PRO A 131 9.99 -6.89 -15.13
N HIS A 132 10.71 -5.83 -15.42
CA HIS A 132 12.03 -5.90 -16.09
C HIS A 132 13.19 -6.24 -15.14
N VAL A 133 12.97 -6.20 -13.84
CA VAL A 133 14.00 -6.54 -12.83
C VAL A 133 13.77 -7.94 -12.26
N ASN A 134 12.52 -8.22 -11.91
CA ASN A 134 12.16 -9.41 -11.12
C ASN A 134 11.46 -10.49 -11.96
N SER A 135 11.19 -10.25 -13.24
CA SER A 135 10.43 -11.16 -14.12
C SER A 135 9.03 -11.51 -13.61
N THR A 136 8.47 -10.64 -12.79
CA THR A 136 7.13 -10.74 -12.18
C THR A 136 6.22 -9.64 -12.69
N ASP A 137 4.97 -9.59 -12.21
CA ASP A 137 4.18 -8.37 -12.30
C ASP A 137 4.79 -7.27 -11.40
N GLY A 138 4.46 -6.02 -11.70
CA GLY A 138 4.80 -4.90 -10.83
C GLY A 138 3.97 -4.93 -9.56
N PHE A 139 4.60 -4.67 -8.43
CA PHE A 139 3.96 -4.64 -7.13
C PHE A 139 4.67 -3.67 -6.20
N PHE A 140 3.91 -3.05 -5.31
CA PHE A 140 4.44 -2.16 -4.29
C PHE A 140 3.82 -2.49 -2.93
N ALA A 141 4.64 -2.40 -1.86
CA ALA A 141 4.13 -2.42 -0.51
C ALA A 141 4.96 -1.50 0.42
N ALA A 142 4.25 -0.86 1.34
CA ALA A 142 4.81 -0.07 2.44
C ALA A 142 4.29 -0.62 3.77
N VAL A 143 5.18 -0.78 4.74
CA VAL A 143 4.83 -1.20 6.10
C VAL A 143 4.84 0.01 7.01
N LEU A 144 3.71 0.30 7.63
CA LEU A 144 3.50 1.43 8.52
C LEU A 144 3.23 0.93 9.94
N GLN A 145 3.86 1.51 10.94
CA GLN A 145 3.61 1.18 12.34
C GLN A 145 3.07 2.38 13.08
N ARG A 146 2.10 2.14 13.93
CA ARG A 146 1.49 3.15 14.81
C ARG A 146 2.19 3.13 16.17
N ASP A 147 2.63 4.29 16.64
CA ASP A 147 3.21 4.50 17.97
C ASP A 147 2.18 4.40 19.11
#